data_eaca94230da15fa16e04b09d231b610d
#
_entry.id   eaca94230da15fa16e04b09d231b610d
#
_cell.length_a   1.000
_cell.length_b   1.000
_cell.length_c   1.000
_cell.angle_alpha   90.00
_cell.angle_beta   90.00
_cell.angle_gamma   90.00
#
_symmetry.space_group_name_H-M   'P 1'
#
loop_
_entity.id
_entity.type
_entity.pdbx_description
1 polymer ?
#
loop_
_entity_poly.entity_id
_entity_poly.type
_entity_poly.pdbx_seq_one_letter_code
_entity_poly.pdbx_strand_id
1 'polypeptide(L)'
;MVCDVKDLKIYYEIHGEGTPVLMIHGWSPDHRLMKGCMEPVFQTVNSSWKRIYFDLPGMGKTTGAPWIKNSDQMLDIILDFVDAILPGQPFVVAGESYGGLLARGIINKRPETVNGLLLLCPVVENEVTQDNGGKFQVFEKDDIFLNGLSEDDRNYFKAEGINSIQNQRVWQRYTDEILPALRIADYSFLGNLSGRFSFNADALEKPFMKPTLMLAGRQDFIVGYRGLWQLIDRYPRASFVLLDKAGHNLQIEQDILFTETVKEWLHRVETEMV
;
A
#
# COMPACT_ATOMS: atom_id res chain seq x y z
N MET A 1 4.67 5.66 18.36
CA MET A 1 5.46 4.72 19.20
C MET A 1 6.74 4.36 18.46
N VAL A 2 7.69 3.69 19.12
CA VAL A 2 8.93 3.22 18.48
C VAL A 2 9.16 1.77 18.90
N CYS A 3 9.52 0.91 17.93
CA CYS A 3 9.92 -0.48 18.14
C CYS A 3 11.40 -0.63 17.74
N ASP A 4 12.21 -1.20 18.60
CA ASP A 4 13.60 -1.52 18.28
C ASP A 4 13.65 -2.85 17.52
N VAL A 5 14.13 -2.80 16.27
CA VAL A 5 14.31 -3.96 15.39
C VAL A 5 15.75 -3.95 14.89
N LYS A 6 16.57 -4.91 15.33
CA LYS A 6 18.02 -4.88 15.11
C LYS A 6 18.60 -3.56 15.66
N ASP A 7 19.24 -2.77 14.80
CA ASP A 7 19.79 -1.44 15.11
C ASP A 7 18.88 -0.28 14.65
N LEU A 8 17.64 -0.60 14.21
CA LEU A 8 16.66 0.36 13.72
C LEU A 8 15.63 0.73 14.79
N LYS A 9 15.16 1.96 14.74
CA LYS A 9 14.02 2.46 15.50
C LYS A 9 12.83 2.65 14.55
N ILE A 10 11.98 1.64 14.48
CA ILE A 10 10.79 1.66 13.60
C ILE A 10 9.70 2.49 14.26
N TYR A 11 9.33 3.60 13.64
CA TYR A 11 8.16 4.38 14.06
C TYR A 11 6.87 3.67 13.68
N TYR A 12 5.92 3.63 14.61
CA TYR A 12 4.60 3.05 14.36
C TYR A 12 3.49 3.67 15.22
N GLU A 13 2.25 3.49 14.78
CA GLU A 13 1.04 3.86 15.50
C GLU A 13 0.12 2.64 15.62
N ILE A 14 -0.58 2.51 16.75
CA ILE A 14 -1.65 1.54 16.95
C ILE A 14 -2.94 2.29 17.26
N HIS A 15 -4.01 1.93 16.57
CA HIS A 15 -5.35 2.47 16.76
C HIS A 15 -6.32 1.32 17.02
N GLY A 16 -7.12 1.42 18.11
CA GLY A 16 -8.10 0.42 18.49
C GLY A 16 -7.49 -0.90 19.01
N GLU A 17 -8.37 -1.86 19.24
CA GLU A 17 -8.08 -3.19 19.77
C GLU A 17 -8.79 -4.25 18.93
N GLY A 18 -8.47 -5.54 19.11
CA GLY A 18 -9.11 -6.65 18.40
C GLY A 18 -8.19 -7.31 17.38
N THR A 19 -8.74 -7.72 16.23
CA THR A 19 -8.00 -8.40 15.17
C THR A 19 -6.91 -7.50 14.60
N PRO A 20 -5.63 -7.95 14.60
CA PRO A 20 -4.55 -7.14 14.08
C PRO A 20 -4.62 -7.00 12.55
N VAL A 21 -4.43 -5.78 12.06
CA VAL A 21 -4.21 -5.48 10.65
C VAL A 21 -2.97 -4.62 10.49
N LEU A 22 -2.01 -5.14 9.73
CA LEU A 22 -0.75 -4.48 9.41
C LEU A 22 -0.88 -3.69 8.12
N MET A 23 -0.58 -2.39 8.15
CA MET A 23 -0.70 -1.46 7.04
C MET A 23 0.68 -1.05 6.52
N ILE A 24 0.99 -1.43 5.28
CA ILE A 24 2.30 -1.20 4.66
C ILE A 24 2.14 -0.18 3.54
N HIS A 25 2.76 1.00 3.68
CA HIS A 25 2.73 2.06 2.69
C HIS A 25 3.69 1.78 1.51
N GLY A 26 3.58 2.57 0.45
CA GLY A 26 4.39 2.50 -0.75
C GLY A 26 5.79 3.09 -0.64
N TRP A 27 6.46 3.19 -1.77
CA TRP A 27 7.81 3.76 -1.89
C TRP A 27 7.77 5.28 -1.80
N SER A 28 8.50 5.84 -0.86
CA SER A 28 8.61 7.27 -0.51
C SER A 28 7.49 7.87 0.36
N PRO A 29 6.19 7.51 0.28
CA PRO A 29 5.22 7.87 1.31
C PRO A 29 5.57 7.32 2.70
N ASP A 30 4.73 7.57 3.69
CA ASP A 30 4.83 7.02 5.03
C ASP A 30 3.46 6.51 5.54
N HIS A 31 3.38 6.13 6.81
CA HIS A 31 2.18 5.60 7.45
C HIS A 31 0.92 6.44 7.21
N ARG A 32 1.05 7.76 6.96
CA ARG A 32 -0.09 8.66 6.72
C ARG A 32 -0.93 8.27 5.53
N LEU A 33 -0.31 7.73 4.45
CA LEU A 33 -1.03 7.26 3.28
C LEU A 33 -2.06 6.20 3.65
N MET A 34 -1.61 5.12 4.30
CA MET A 34 -2.51 4.03 4.68
C MET A 34 -3.48 4.45 5.79
N LYS A 35 -3.02 5.25 6.75
CA LYS A 35 -3.87 5.78 7.82
C LYS A 35 -4.98 6.67 7.28
N GLY A 36 -4.67 7.59 6.37
CA GLY A 36 -5.61 8.54 5.79
C GLY A 36 -6.75 7.86 5.02
N CYS A 37 -6.46 6.79 4.29
CA CYS A 37 -7.49 6.07 3.54
C CYS A 37 -8.22 5.01 4.36
N MET A 38 -7.57 4.37 5.34
CA MET A 38 -8.15 3.24 6.06
C MET A 38 -8.92 3.63 7.33
N GLU A 39 -8.49 4.67 8.08
CA GLU A 39 -9.22 5.09 9.30
C GLU A 39 -10.68 5.49 9.01
N PRO A 40 -11.01 6.22 7.93
CA PRO A 40 -12.41 6.49 7.59
C PRO A 40 -13.23 5.20 7.35
N VAL A 41 -12.63 4.14 6.78
CA VAL A 41 -13.30 2.85 6.61
C VAL A 41 -13.62 2.23 7.97
N PHE A 42 -12.62 2.14 8.85
CA PHE A 42 -12.78 1.54 10.19
C PHE A 42 -13.78 2.27 11.07
N GLN A 43 -14.01 3.57 10.85
CA GLN A 43 -15.05 4.32 11.55
C GLN A 43 -16.48 3.89 11.16
N THR A 44 -16.63 3.18 10.02
CA THR A 44 -17.94 2.75 9.50
C THR A 44 -18.22 1.27 9.70
N VAL A 45 -17.26 0.48 10.20
CA VAL A 45 -17.45 -0.94 10.52
C VAL A 45 -17.65 -1.13 12.03
N ASN A 46 -18.49 -2.11 12.41
CA ASN A 46 -18.85 -2.35 13.81
C ASN A 46 -17.91 -3.32 14.54
N SER A 47 -16.89 -3.83 13.85
CA SER A 47 -15.96 -4.81 14.38
C SER A 47 -14.71 -4.19 14.99
N SER A 48 -14.07 -4.94 15.89
CA SER A 48 -12.89 -4.48 16.61
C SER A 48 -11.62 -4.86 15.86
N TRP A 49 -10.91 -3.84 15.40
CA TRP A 49 -9.66 -3.97 14.68
C TRP A 49 -8.52 -3.24 15.39
N LYS A 50 -7.39 -3.95 15.59
CA LYS A 50 -6.12 -3.36 16.03
C LYS A 50 -5.34 -2.94 14.79
N ARG A 51 -5.42 -1.66 14.40
CA ARG A 51 -4.81 -1.11 13.18
C ARG A 51 -3.40 -0.65 13.48
N ILE A 52 -2.44 -1.18 12.73
CA ILE A 52 -1.00 -0.95 12.93
C ILE A 52 -0.44 -0.29 11.68
N TYR A 53 -0.01 0.94 11.82
CA TYR A 53 0.61 1.76 10.78
C TYR A 53 2.07 2.00 11.18
N PHE A 54 3.01 1.80 10.28
CA PHE A 54 4.43 1.98 10.56
C PHE A 54 5.17 2.57 9.37
N ASP A 55 6.32 3.16 9.59
CA ASP A 55 7.17 3.73 8.55
C ASP A 55 8.27 2.75 8.17
N LEU A 56 8.39 2.46 6.88
CA LEU A 56 9.49 1.68 6.32
C LEU A 56 10.83 2.42 6.47
N PRO A 57 11.96 1.72 6.61
CA PRO A 57 13.29 2.36 6.67
C PRO A 57 13.56 3.34 5.53
N GLY A 58 14.08 4.51 5.87
CA GLY A 58 14.34 5.61 4.93
C GLY A 58 13.11 6.43 4.56
N MET A 59 11.95 6.17 5.15
CA MET A 59 10.68 6.83 4.88
C MET A 59 10.03 7.29 6.18
N GLY A 60 9.32 8.42 6.12
CA GLY A 60 8.67 9.01 7.29
C GLY A 60 9.62 9.29 8.45
N LYS A 61 9.34 8.72 9.60
CA LYS A 61 10.11 8.90 10.85
C LYS A 61 11.09 7.75 11.14
N THR A 62 11.16 6.75 10.26
CA THR A 62 12.09 5.63 10.38
C THR A 62 13.32 5.88 9.52
N THR A 63 14.46 6.06 10.17
CA THR A 63 15.73 6.28 9.45
C THR A 63 16.18 5.00 8.75
N GLY A 64 16.71 5.13 7.53
CA GLY A 64 17.36 4.03 6.82
C GLY A 64 18.69 3.63 7.45
N ALA A 65 19.15 2.41 7.20
CA ALA A 65 20.46 1.94 7.64
C ALA A 65 21.33 1.49 6.44
N PRO A 66 22.64 1.74 6.46
CA PRO A 66 23.53 1.47 5.31
C PRO A 66 23.61 0.00 4.88
N TRP A 67 23.27 -0.94 5.75
CA TRP A 67 23.27 -2.37 5.46
C TRP A 67 22.03 -2.85 4.70
N ILE A 68 20.95 -2.05 4.66
CA ILE A 68 19.74 -2.38 3.91
C ILE A 68 20.00 -2.05 2.43
N LYS A 69 19.99 -3.05 1.56
CA LYS A 69 20.36 -2.93 0.14
C LYS A 69 19.26 -3.39 -0.83
N ASN A 70 18.27 -4.14 -0.36
CA ASN A 70 17.25 -4.75 -1.20
C ASN A 70 15.95 -5.02 -0.44
N SER A 71 14.92 -5.45 -1.17
CA SER A 71 13.61 -5.77 -0.61
C SER A 71 13.62 -7.00 0.30
N ASP A 72 14.57 -7.93 0.16
CA ASP A 72 14.69 -9.07 1.08
C ASP A 72 14.96 -8.57 2.50
N GLN A 73 15.91 -7.64 2.65
CA GLN A 73 16.25 -7.06 3.95
C GLN A 73 15.13 -6.17 4.50
N MET A 74 14.39 -5.45 3.61
CA MET A 74 13.16 -4.73 4.02
C MET A 74 12.11 -5.70 4.56
N LEU A 75 11.90 -6.83 3.88
CA LEU A 75 10.97 -7.86 4.33
C LEU A 75 11.39 -8.46 5.67
N ASP A 76 12.67 -8.78 5.84
CA ASP A 76 13.20 -9.32 7.11
C ASP A 76 12.95 -8.35 8.27
N ILE A 77 13.13 -7.02 8.05
CA ILE A 77 12.83 -5.99 9.06
C ILE A 77 11.34 -5.99 9.42
N ILE A 78 10.46 -6.12 8.43
CA ILE A 78 9.01 -6.17 8.68
C ILE A 78 8.63 -7.43 9.47
N LEU A 79 9.22 -8.58 9.13
CA LEU A 79 8.97 -9.83 9.85
C LEU A 79 9.45 -9.75 11.31
N ASP A 80 10.63 -9.19 11.56
CA ASP A 80 11.15 -8.96 12.91
C ASP A 80 10.27 -7.94 13.68
N PHE A 81 9.79 -6.90 13.01
CA PHE A 81 8.84 -5.94 13.60
C PHE A 81 7.51 -6.62 13.99
N VAL A 82 6.96 -7.44 13.10
CA VAL A 82 5.73 -8.22 13.39
C VAL A 82 5.95 -9.15 14.58
N ASP A 83 7.08 -9.85 14.63
CA ASP A 83 7.39 -10.76 15.75
C ASP A 83 7.51 -10.01 17.09
N ALA A 84 7.98 -8.76 17.06
CA ALA A 84 8.10 -7.91 18.25
C ALA A 84 6.74 -7.39 18.75
N ILE A 85 5.83 -7.00 17.85
CA ILE A 85 4.57 -6.31 18.24
C ILE A 85 3.34 -7.24 18.24
N LEU A 86 3.42 -8.39 17.56
CA LEU A 86 2.36 -9.40 17.43
C LEU A 86 2.91 -10.83 17.67
N PRO A 87 3.59 -11.10 18.79
CA PRO A 87 4.27 -12.39 18.98
C PRO A 87 3.28 -13.55 18.88
N GLY A 88 3.43 -14.37 17.83
CA GLY A 88 2.62 -15.55 17.57
C GLY A 88 1.15 -15.28 17.24
N GLN A 89 0.76 -14.03 17.00
CA GLN A 89 -0.63 -13.69 16.65
C GLN A 89 -0.80 -13.68 15.12
N PRO A 90 -1.83 -14.37 14.59
CA PRO A 90 -2.25 -14.20 13.21
C PRO A 90 -2.76 -12.76 12.98
N PHE A 91 -2.55 -12.26 11.77
CA PHE A 91 -2.93 -10.88 11.40
C PHE A 91 -3.44 -10.80 9.96
N VAL A 92 -4.01 -9.68 9.62
CA VAL A 92 -4.40 -9.29 8.27
C VAL A 92 -3.36 -8.31 7.75
N VAL A 93 -3.05 -8.35 6.46
CA VAL A 93 -2.10 -7.42 5.86
C VAL A 93 -2.72 -6.61 4.73
N ALA A 94 -2.47 -5.31 4.73
CA ALA A 94 -2.84 -4.40 3.66
C ALA A 94 -1.58 -3.67 3.17
N GLY A 95 -1.36 -3.65 1.86
CA GLY A 95 -0.18 -2.99 1.29
C GLY A 95 -0.51 -2.19 0.04
N GLU A 96 0.02 -0.97 -0.02
CA GLU A 96 -0.08 -0.09 -1.18
C GLU A 96 1.24 -0.11 -1.94
N SER A 97 1.19 -0.17 -3.28
CA SER A 97 2.35 -0.05 -4.18
C SER A 97 3.48 -1.00 -3.78
N TYR A 98 4.63 -0.48 -3.38
CA TYR A 98 5.75 -1.25 -2.83
C TYR A 98 5.36 -2.03 -1.56
N GLY A 99 4.52 -1.47 -0.71
CA GLY A 99 3.94 -2.17 0.44
C GLY A 99 3.12 -3.40 0.04
N GLY A 100 2.48 -3.38 -1.13
CA GLY A 100 1.80 -4.52 -1.72
C GLY A 100 2.75 -5.63 -2.18
N LEU A 101 3.94 -5.28 -2.68
CA LEU A 101 5.00 -6.25 -2.96
C LEU A 101 5.50 -6.90 -1.66
N LEU A 102 5.78 -6.09 -0.63
CA LEU A 102 6.22 -6.57 0.70
C LEU A 102 5.16 -7.46 1.36
N ALA A 103 3.87 -7.10 1.25
CA ALA A 103 2.76 -7.93 1.76
C ALA A 103 2.72 -9.32 1.11
N ARG A 104 2.96 -9.41 -0.19
CA ARG A 104 3.09 -10.71 -0.88
C ARG A 104 4.35 -11.47 -0.46
N GLY A 105 5.44 -10.76 -0.18
CA GLY A 105 6.64 -11.34 0.42
C GLY A 105 6.36 -11.98 1.79
N ILE A 106 5.57 -11.33 2.65
CA ILE A 106 5.12 -11.90 3.93
C ILE A 106 4.34 -13.20 3.71
N ILE A 107 3.37 -13.20 2.78
CA ILE A 107 2.58 -14.40 2.47
C ILE A 107 3.47 -15.52 1.95
N ASN A 108 4.45 -15.23 1.10
CA ASN A 108 5.39 -16.23 0.60
C ASN A 108 6.20 -16.89 1.74
N LYS A 109 6.61 -16.10 2.74
CA LYS A 109 7.41 -16.60 3.88
C LYS A 109 6.59 -17.24 5.00
N ARG A 110 5.37 -16.72 5.25
CA ARG A 110 4.56 -17.10 6.43
C ARG A 110 3.05 -17.13 6.08
N PRO A 111 2.61 -17.95 5.09
CA PRO A 111 1.22 -17.92 4.61
C PRO A 111 0.20 -18.27 5.72
N GLU A 112 0.60 -19.09 6.68
CA GLU A 112 -0.27 -19.57 7.78
C GLU A 112 -0.56 -18.48 8.84
N THR A 113 0.24 -17.41 8.91
CA THR A 113 0.04 -16.33 9.87
C THR A 113 -0.86 -15.22 9.36
N VAL A 114 -1.18 -15.21 8.06
CA VAL A 114 -1.95 -14.15 7.42
C VAL A 114 -3.38 -14.60 7.16
N ASN A 115 -4.36 -13.92 7.75
CA ASN A 115 -5.79 -14.23 7.64
C ASN A 115 -6.55 -13.47 6.56
N GLY A 116 -5.90 -12.53 5.88
CA GLY A 116 -6.49 -11.75 4.78
C GLY A 116 -5.48 -10.80 4.16
N LEU A 117 -5.70 -10.44 2.90
CA LEU A 117 -4.81 -9.60 2.11
C LEU A 117 -5.59 -8.50 1.40
N LEU A 118 -5.12 -7.25 1.55
CA LEU A 118 -5.51 -6.12 0.69
C LEU A 118 -4.29 -5.66 -0.11
N LEU A 119 -4.43 -5.61 -1.43
CA LEU A 119 -3.46 -5.05 -2.37
C LEU A 119 -4.05 -3.80 -3.02
N LEU A 120 -3.46 -2.65 -2.75
CA LEU A 120 -3.84 -1.35 -3.31
C LEU A 120 -2.77 -0.91 -4.32
N CYS A 121 -3.10 -0.89 -5.60
CA CYS A 121 -2.18 -0.53 -6.68
C CYS A 121 -0.76 -1.12 -6.48
N PRO A 122 -0.62 -2.45 -6.25
CA PRO A 122 0.65 -3.03 -5.81
C PRO A 122 1.67 -3.10 -6.95
N VAL A 123 2.95 -2.95 -6.60
CA VAL A 123 4.05 -3.33 -7.50
C VAL A 123 3.99 -4.83 -7.76
N VAL A 124 4.02 -5.25 -9.03
CA VAL A 124 4.16 -6.65 -9.45
C VAL A 124 5.41 -6.79 -10.31
N GLU A 125 6.32 -7.67 -9.90
CA GLU A 125 7.63 -7.86 -10.53
C GLU A 125 7.56 -8.76 -11.78
N ASN A 126 6.87 -8.32 -12.84
CA ASN A 126 6.95 -9.01 -14.12
C ASN A 126 7.09 -7.99 -15.27
N GLU A 127 7.65 -8.43 -16.40
CA GLU A 127 7.95 -7.59 -17.56
C GLU A 127 6.69 -6.99 -18.24
N VAL A 128 5.51 -7.51 -17.93
CA VAL A 128 4.25 -7.11 -18.55
C VAL A 128 3.61 -5.91 -17.84
N THR A 129 4.13 -5.49 -16.68
CA THR A 129 3.46 -4.51 -15.81
C THR A 129 3.45 -3.08 -16.35
N GLN A 130 4.40 -2.70 -17.20
CA GLN A 130 4.55 -1.31 -17.65
C GLN A 130 3.64 -0.92 -18.83
N ASP A 131 3.05 -1.88 -19.54
CA ASP A 131 2.15 -1.59 -20.66
C ASP A 131 0.67 -1.69 -20.25
N ASN A 132 0.07 -0.56 -19.90
CA ASN A 132 -1.37 -0.44 -19.69
C ASN A 132 -2.18 -0.42 -21.01
N GLY A 133 -1.50 -0.49 -22.17
CA GLY A 133 -2.16 -0.57 -23.48
C GLY A 133 -2.90 0.70 -23.89
N GLY A 134 -2.46 1.86 -23.45
CA GLY A 134 -3.11 3.13 -23.77
C GLY A 134 -2.29 4.35 -23.35
N LYS A 135 -2.92 5.52 -23.42
CA LYS A 135 -2.35 6.77 -22.91
C LYS A 135 -3.02 7.11 -21.59
N PHE A 136 -2.25 7.65 -20.66
CA PHE A 136 -2.75 8.22 -19.43
C PHE A 136 -3.82 9.28 -19.72
N GLN A 137 -4.95 9.18 -19.02
CA GLN A 137 -6.07 10.11 -19.18
C GLN A 137 -6.36 10.84 -17.86
N VAL A 138 -6.47 12.15 -17.95
CA VAL A 138 -7.00 12.99 -16.87
C VAL A 138 -8.49 13.21 -17.15
N PHE A 139 -9.35 12.69 -16.27
CA PHE A 139 -10.81 12.77 -16.43
C PHE A 139 -11.41 14.03 -15.84
N GLU A 140 -10.80 14.54 -14.76
CA GLU A 140 -11.21 15.80 -14.14
C GLU A 140 -10.00 16.69 -13.96
N LYS A 141 -10.12 17.96 -14.36
CA LYS A 141 -9.04 18.92 -14.27
C LYS A 141 -9.59 20.30 -13.94
N ASP A 142 -9.18 20.84 -12.80
CA ASP A 142 -9.47 22.23 -12.41
C ASP A 142 -8.25 23.10 -12.70
N ASP A 143 -8.23 23.68 -13.91
CA ASP A 143 -7.10 24.51 -14.35
C ASP A 143 -6.95 25.80 -13.52
N ILE A 144 -8.02 26.36 -12.97
CA ILE A 144 -7.95 27.56 -12.12
C ILE A 144 -7.23 27.21 -10.83
N PHE A 145 -7.67 26.13 -10.18
CA PHE A 145 -7.04 25.63 -8.96
C PHE A 145 -5.56 25.25 -9.21
N LEU A 146 -5.29 24.47 -10.24
CA LEU A 146 -3.93 24.00 -10.55
C LEU A 146 -2.94 25.14 -10.84
N ASN A 147 -3.41 26.22 -11.49
CA ASN A 147 -2.58 27.39 -11.75
C ASN A 147 -2.28 28.21 -10.48
N GLY A 148 -3.07 28.05 -9.43
CA GLY A 148 -2.82 28.62 -8.11
C GLY A 148 -1.77 27.88 -7.27
N LEU A 149 -1.42 26.64 -7.62
CA LEU A 149 -0.39 25.86 -6.93
C LEU A 149 1.02 26.36 -7.28
N SER A 150 1.97 26.14 -6.37
CA SER A 150 3.40 26.27 -6.68
C SER A 150 3.78 25.33 -7.82
N GLU A 151 4.86 25.64 -8.54
CA GLU A 151 5.36 24.78 -9.63
C GLU A 151 5.72 23.38 -9.12
N ASP A 152 6.40 23.29 -7.98
CA ASP A 152 6.78 22.05 -7.32
C ASP A 152 5.55 21.20 -6.99
N ASP A 153 4.57 21.78 -6.29
CA ASP A 153 3.34 21.08 -5.90
C ASP A 153 2.57 20.57 -7.10
N ARG A 154 2.48 21.40 -8.12
CA ARG A 154 1.82 21.05 -9.38
C ARG A 154 2.52 19.88 -10.08
N ASN A 155 3.85 19.87 -10.10
CA ASN A 155 4.63 18.80 -10.72
C ASN A 155 4.44 17.46 -9.98
N TYR A 156 4.45 17.45 -8.66
CA TYR A 156 4.13 16.26 -7.88
C TYR A 156 2.71 15.76 -8.16
N PHE A 157 1.73 16.66 -8.13
CA PHE A 157 0.32 16.28 -8.22
C PHE A 157 -0.09 15.83 -9.63
N LYS A 158 0.53 16.39 -10.68
CA LYS A 158 0.24 16.12 -12.10
C LYS A 158 1.14 15.07 -12.73
N ALA A 159 2.04 14.44 -11.97
CA ALA A 159 2.91 13.43 -12.52
C ALA A 159 2.09 12.33 -13.22
N GLU A 160 2.57 11.87 -14.38
CA GLU A 160 1.86 10.89 -15.21
C GLU A 160 1.60 9.60 -14.44
N GLY A 161 0.37 9.11 -14.47
CA GLY A 161 -0.05 7.90 -13.76
C GLY A 161 -0.40 8.09 -12.29
N ILE A 162 -0.13 9.26 -11.71
CA ILE A 162 -0.39 9.50 -10.28
C ILE A 162 -1.87 9.81 -10.03
N ASN A 163 -2.40 10.88 -10.64
CA ASN A 163 -3.77 11.33 -10.39
C ASN A 163 -4.52 11.59 -11.71
N SER A 164 -5.55 10.83 -12.00
CA SER A 164 -6.47 11.05 -13.12
C SER A 164 -7.58 12.07 -12.79
N ILE A 165 -7.76 12.38 -11.50
CA ILE A 165 -8.62 13.44 -10.98
C ILE A 165 -7.76 14.51 -10.33
N GLN A 166 -7.71 15.68 -10.97
CA GLN A 166 -6.84 16.81 -10.60
C GLN A 166 -7.68 18.01 -10.16
N ASN A 167 -8.33 17.89 -9.00
CA ASN A 167 -9.17 18.94 -8.40
C ASN A 167 -8.77 19.21 -6.94
N GLN A 168 -9.36 20.25 -6.34
CA GLN A 168 -9.06 20.67 -4.97
C GLN A 168 -9.33 19.58 -3.93
N ARG A 169 -10.36 18.75 -4.10
CA ARG A 169 -10.70 17.65 -3.15
C ARG A 169 -9.58 16.60 -3.08
N VAL A 170 -9.12 16.12 -4.23
CA VAL A 170 -8.04 15.13 -4.30
C VAL A 170 -6.72 15.75 -3.83
N TRP A 171 -6.47 17.02 -4.18
CA TRP A 171 -5.29 17.74 -3.70
C TRP A 171 -5.23 17.86 -2.18
N GLN A 172 -6.35 18.18 -1.52
CA GLN A 172 -6.39 18.28 -0.05
C GLN A 172 -5.95 16.97 0.59
N ARG A 173 -6.49 15.85 0.15
CA ARG A 173 -6.09 14.54 0.64
C ARG A 173 -4.63 14.21 0.30
N TYR A 174 -4.19 14.56 -0.89
CA TYR A 174 -2.80 14.38 -1.30
C TYR A 174 -1.82 15.14 -0.40
N THR A 175 -2.15 16.38 -0.01
CA THR A 175 -1.33 17.20 0.89
C THR A 175 -1.36 16.74 2.34
N ASP A 176 -2.42 16.10 2.78
CA ASP A 176 -2.54 15.61 4.14
C ASP A 176 -1.90 14.22 4.31
N GLU A 177 -2.02 13.35 3.31
CA GLU A 177 -1.72 11.94 3.42
C GLU A 177 -0.39 11.53 2.73
N ILE A 178 0.05 12.23 1.69
CA ILE A 178 1.13 11.77 0.80
C ILE A 178 2.27 12.78 0.68
N LEU A 179 2.00 13.99 0.21
CA LEU A 179 3.02 14.98 -0.12
C LEU A 179 4.02 15.31 1.02
N PRO A 180 3.61 15.40 2.31
CA PRO A 180 4.55 15.70 3.37
C PRO A 180 5.59 14.59 3.57
N ALA A 181 5.24 13.32 3.28
CA ALA A 181 6.18 12.21 3.36
C ALA A 181 7.16 12.23 2.18
N LEU A 182 6.68 12.51 0.98
CA LEU A 182 7.54 12.64 -0.21
C LEU A 182 8.64 13.68 -0.01
N ARG A 183 8.36 14.77 0.74
CA ARG A 183 9.32 15.84 0.99
C ARG A 183 10.42 15.49 2.00
N ILE A 184 10.21 14.46 2.83
CA ILE A 184 11.15 14.07 3.90
C ILE A 184 11.78 12.69 3.69
N ALA A 185 11.39 11.95 2.65
CA ALA A 185 11.96 10.65 2.33
C ALA A 185 13.47 10.76 2.06
N ASP A 186 14.24 9.81 2.54
CA ASP A 186 15.69 9.72 2.27
C ASP A 186 15.95 9.15 0.88
N TYR A 187 15.85 10.01 -0.14
CA TYR A 187 16.08 9.62 -1.53
C TYR A 187 17.51 9.14 -1.80
N SER A 188 18.49 9.54 -0.99
CA SER A 188 19.85 9.02 -1.09
C SER A 188 19.90 7.55 -0.68
N PHE A 189 19.26 7.20 0.42
CA PHE A 189 19.12 5.81 0.86
C PHE A 189 18.27 5.00 -0.14
N LEU A 190 17.10 5.49 -0.51
CA LEU A 190 16.17 4.82 -1.42
C LEU A 190 16.78 4.57 -2.80
N GLY A 191 17.56 5.53 -3.33
CA GLY A 191 18.25 5.39 -4.61
C GLY A 191 19.32 4.30 -4.64
N ASN A 192 19.82 3.88 -3.48
CA ASN A 192 20.80 2.79 -3.34
C ASN A 192 20.16 1.44 -3.00
N LEU A 193 18.84 1.37 -2.89
CA LEU A 193 18.11 0.17 -2.51
C LEU A 193 17.48 -0.48 -3.72
N SER A 194 17.74 -1.77 -3.94
CA SER A 194 17.01 -2.55 -4.94
C SER A 194 15.58 -2.78 -4.47
N GLY A 195 14.61 -2.24 -5.20
CA GLY A 195 13.18 -2.45 -4.96
C GLY A 195 12.68 -3.87 -5.28
N ARG A 196 13.58 -4.79 -5.65
CA ARG A 196 13.24 -6.17 -6.04
C ARG A 196 13.67 -7.17 -4.98
N PHE A 197 12.92 -8.26 -4.89
CA PHE A 197 13.35 -9.44 -4.16
C PHE A 197 14.39 -10.27 -4.93
N SER A 198 15.21 -11.05 -4.20
CA SER A 198 16.05 -12.10 -4.76
C SER A 198 15.24 -13.35 -5.12
N PHE A 199 13.98 -13.43 -4.71
CA PHE A 199 13.05 -14.52 -4.98
C PHE A 199 11.76 -13.98 -5.64
N ASN A 200 11.00 -14.87 -6.28
CA ASN A 200 9.68 -14.51 -6.79
C ASN A 200 8.63 -14.56 -5.66
N ALA A 201 8.16 -13.39 -5.21
CA ALA A 201 7.14 -13.29 -4.15
C ALA A 201 5.82 -14.02 -4.51
N ASP A 202 5.54 -14.21 -5.80
CA ASP A 202 4.33 -14.81 -6.31
C ASP A 202 4.47 -16.31 -6.63
N ALA A 203 5.67 -16.90 -6.42
CA ALA A 203 5.90 -18.34 -6.50
C ALA A 203 5.48 -19.05 -5.20
N LEU A 204 4.17 -18.99 -4.90
CA LEU A 204 3.59 -19.67 -3.75
C LEU A 204 3.58 -21.19 -3.99
N GLU A 205 3.96 -21.99 -2.99
CA GLU A 205 3.85 -23.47 -3.05
C GLU A 205 2.39 -23.90 -3.25
N LYS A 206 1.47 -23.20 -2.60
CA LYS A 206 0.01 -23.40 -2.72
C LYS A 206 -0.66 -22.05 -2.88
N PRO A 207 -1.81 -21.99 -3.59
CA PRO A 207 -2.60 -20.77 -3.65
C PRO A 207 -2.96 -20.25 -2.25
N PHE A 208 -2.97 -18.93 -2.09
CA PHE A 208 -3.37 -18.29 -0.84
C PHE A 208 -4.90 -18.26 -0.73
N MET A 209 -5.46 -19.10 0.16
CA MET A 209 -6.88 -19.38 0.28
C MET A 209 -7.64 -18.47 1.24
N LYS A 210 -7.08 -17.33 1.65
CA LYS A 210 -7.74 -16.37 2.53
C LYS A 210 -8.38 -15.23 1.74
N PRO A 211 -9.40 -14.54 2.32
CA PRO A 211 -10.03 -13.39 1.67
C PRO A 211 -9.02 -12.36 1.19
N THR A 212 -9.03 -12.10 -0.10
CA THR A 212 -8.13 -11.15 -0.73
C THR A 212 -8.93 -10.06 -1.45
N LEU A 213 -8.48 -8.82 -1.37
CA LEU A 213 -8.98 -7.71 -2.18
C LEU A 213 -7.83 -7.13 -2.99
N MET A 214 -8.01 -7.05 -4.30
CA MET A 214 -7.07 -6.45 -5.25
C MET A 214 -7.71 -5.21 -5.88
N LEU A 215 -7.17 -4.04 -5.59
CA LEU A 215 -7.62 -2.76 -6.12
C LEU A 215 -6.59 -2.18 -7.08
N ALA A 216 -7.02 -1.80 -8.27
CA ALA A 216 -6.16 -1.19 -9.28
C ALA A 216 -6.85 0.01 -9.95
N GLY A 217 -6.08 1.04 -10.27
CA GLY A 217 -6.50 2.15 -11.09
C GLY A 217 -6.32 1.84 -12.59
N ARG A 218 -7.33 2.13 -13.41
CA ARG A 218 -7.22 1.99 -14.87
C ARG A 218 -6.16 2.94 -15.44
N GLN A 219 -5.98 4.08 -14.79
CA GLN A 219 -5.03 5.12 -15.17
C GLN A 219 -3.73 5.06 -14.34
N ASP A 220 -3.49 3.98 -13.62
CA ASP A 220 -2.21 3.79 -12.92
C ASP A 220 -1.11 3.43 -13.92
N PHE A 221 -0.30 4.44 -14.28
CA PHE A 221 0.86 4.28 -15.17
C PHE A 221 2.19 4.16 -14.39
N ILE A 222 2.11 4.08 -13.06
CA ILE A 222 3.28 3.82 -12.20
C ILE A 222 3.56 2.31 -12.13
N VAL A 223 2.52 1.52 -11.78
CA VAL A 223 2.66 0.06 -11.62
C VAL A 223 1.76 -0.74 -12.57
N GLY A 224 0.71 -0.12 -13.09
CA GLY A 224 -0.25 -0.77 -13.97
C GLY A 224 -1.17 -1.77 -13.25
N TYR A 225 -2.16 -2.29 -13.99
CA TYR A 225 -3.13 -3.25 -13.45
C TYR A 225 -2.98 -4.67 -14.03
N ARG A 226 -2.34 -4.79 -15.20
CA ARG A 226 -2.28 -6.08 -15.94
C ARG A 226 -1.46 -7.14 -15.21
N GLY A 227 -0.35 -6.74 -14.61
CA GLY A 227 0.46 -7.64 -13.79
C GLY A 227 -0.31 -8.18 -12.59
N LEU A 228 -1.08 -7.31 -11.93
CA LEU A 228 -1.93 -7.72 -10.80
C LEU A 228 -3.02 -8.70 -11.24
N TRP A 229 -3.63 -8.49 -12.41
CA TRP A 229 -4.62 -9.41 -12.97
C TRP A 229 -4.05 -10.82 -13.20
N GLN A 230 -2.79 -10.94 -13.62
CA GLN A 230 -2.14 -12.24 -13.85
C GLN A 230 -1.92 -13.05 -12.57
N LEU A 231 -1.99 -12.42 -11.41
CA LEU A 231 -1.86 -13.10 -10.12
C LEU A 231 -3.15 -13.72 -9.61
N ILE A 232 -4.31 -13.47 -10.25
CA ILE A 232 -5.63 -13.82 -9.72
C ILE A 232 -5.74 -15.31 -9.35
N ASP A 233 -5.15 -16.20 -10.14
CA ASP A 233 -5.20 -17.65 -9.92
C ASP A 233 -4.36 -18.11 -8.71
N ARG A 234 -3.44 -17.27 -8.25
CA ARG A 234 -2.67 -17.52 -7.02
C ARG A 234 -3.45 -17.16 -5.75
N TYR A 235 -4.54 -16.39 -5.91
CA TYR A 235 -5.41 -15.90 -4.85
C TYR A 235 -6.88 -16.25 -5.16
N PRO A 236 -7.30 -17.54 -5.07
CA PRO A 236 -8.63 -17.98 -5.51
C PRO A 236 -9.80 -17.33 -4.76
N ARG A 237 -9.52 -16.69 -3.62
CA ARG A 237 -10.50 -15.94 -2.83
C ARG A 237 -10.39 -14.42 -3.03
N ALA A 238 -9.78 -14.01 -4.14
CA ALA A 238 -9.64 -12.59 -4.45
C ALA A 238 -10.89 -12.00 -5.11
N SER A 239 -11.30 -10.82 -4.64
CA SER A 239 -12.08 -9.86 -5.43
C SER A 239 -11.09 -8.92 -6.12
N PHE A 240 -11.21 -8.81 -7.45
CA PHE A 240 -10.40 -7.86 -8.24
C PHE A 240 -11.29 -6.71 -8.70
N VAL A 241 -10.87 -5.48 -8.39
CA VAL A 241 -11.60 -4.26 -8.75
C VAL A 241 -10.69 -3.33 -9.53
N LEU A 242 -11.08 -3.01 -10.76
CA LEU A 242 -10.39 -2.05 -11.63
C LEU A 242 -11.25 -0.80 -11.76
N LEU A 243 -10.79 0.32 -11.20
CA LEU A 243 -11.52 1.58 -11.22
C LEU A 243 -11.10 2.46 -12.40
N ASP A 244 -12.08 2.89 -13.21
CA ASP A 244 -11.87 3.61 -14.46
C ASP A 244 -11.15 4.95 -14.28
N LYS A 245 -11.69 5.81 -13.41
CA LYS A 245 -11.17 7.17 -13.15
C LYS A 245 -10.22 7.18 -11.96
N ALA A 246 -9.22 6.31 -11.96
CA ALA A 246 -8.25 6.22 -10.88
C ALA A 246 -6.84 5.96 -11.41
N GLY A 247 -5.88 6.76 -10.97
CA GLY A 247 -4.44 6.57 -11.13
C GLY A 247 -3.86 5.76 -9.97
N HIS A 248 -2.60 6.02 -9.66
CA HIS A 248 -1.89 5.34 -8.56
C HIS A 248 -2.45 5.67 -7.17
N ASN A 249 -3.05 6.86 -7.02
CA ASN A 249 -3.70 7.29 -5.78
C ASN A 249 -5.21 6.99 -5.75
N LEU A 250 -5.60 5.81 -6.21
CA LEU A 250 -6.98 5.32 -6.28
C LEU A 250 -7.79 5.62 -5.02
N GLN A 251 -7.20 5.46 -3.83
CA GLN A 251 -7.85 5.60 -2.51
C GLN A 251 -8.30 7.04 -2.19
N ILE A 252 -7.72 8.05 -2.86
CA ILE A 252 -8.13 9.44 -2.71
C ILE A 252 -8.94 9.95 -3.91
N GLU A 253 -8.78 9.34 -5.08
CA GLU A 253 -9.52 9.69 -6.29
C GLU A 253 -10.93 9.11 -6.30
N GLN A 254 -11.09 7.84 -5.87
CA GLN A 254 -12.33 7.08 -5.84
C GLN A 254 -12.64 6.59 -4.41
N ASP A 255 -12.57 7.49 -3.44
CA ASP A 255 -12.66 7.23 -2.01
C ASP A 255 -13.95 6.50 -1.58
N ILE A 256 -15.08 6.78 -2.24
CA ILE A 256 -16.35 6.09 -1.97
C ILE A 256 -16.26 4.61 -2.37
N LEU A 257 -15.81 4.32 -3.61
CA LEU A 257 -15.68 2.95 -4.10
C LEU A 257 -14.59 2.19 -3.33
N PHE A 258 -13.49 2.86 -3.00
CA PHE A 258 -12.46 2.32 -2.13
C PHE A 258 -13.06 1.89 -0.79
N THR A 259 -13.78 2.79 -0.11
CA THR A 259 -14.39 2.53 1.19
C THR A 259 -15.34 1.34 1.14
N GLU A 260 -16.25 1.28 0.19
CA GLU A 260 -17.26 0.21 0.12
C GLU A 260 -16.64 -1.15 -0.22
N THR A 261 -15.63 -1.20 -1.08
CA THR A 261 -14.95 -2.46 -1.41
C THR A 261 -14.08 -2.97 -0.25
N VAL A 262 -13.43 -2.07 0.48
CA VAL A 262 -12.65 -2.45 1.68
C VAL A 262 -13.58 -2.93 2.80
N LYS A 263 -14.73 -2.31 3.02
CA LYS A 263 -15.74 -2.77 3.99
C LYS A 263 -16.22 -4.20 3.68
N GLU A 264 -16.51 -4.48 2.41
CA GLU A 264 -16.90 -5.83 1.97
C GLU A 264 -15.79 -6.84 2.27
N TRP A 265 -14.54 -6.51 1.96
CA TRP A 265 -13.40 -7.37 2.24
C TRP A 265 -13.20 -7.61 3.74
N LEU A 266 -13.28 -6.58 4.58
CA LEU A 266 -13.19 -6.71 6.04
C LEU A 266 -14.28 -7.66 6.56
N HIS A 267 -15.51 -7.55 6.05
CA HIS A 267 -16.61 -8.45 6.42
C HIS A 267 -16.30 -9.92 6.05
N ARG A 268 -15.73 -10.18 4.87
CA ARG A 268 -15.31 -11.55 4.49
C ARG A 268 -14.22 -12.08 5.42
N VAL A 269 -13.25 -11.25 5.78
CA VAL A 269 -12.19 -11.65 6.71
C VAL A 269 -12.78 -12.03 8.06
N GLU A 270 -13.69 -11.23 8.61
CA GLU A 270 -14.34 -11.48 9.89
C GLU A 270 -15.13 -12.78 9.92
N THR A 271 -15.92 -13.01 8.88
CA THR A 271 -16.78 -14.21 8.80
C THR A 271 -15.99 -15.52 8.69
N GLU A 272 -14.72 -15.47 8.31
CA GLU A 272 -13.86 -16.65 8.23
C GLU A 272 -12.97 -16.87 9.45
N MET A 273 -12.90 -15.91 10.34
CA MET A 273 -12.17 -16.06 11.61
C MET A 273 -13.04 -16.63 12.74
N VAL A 274 -14.34 -16.72 12.51
CA VAL A 274 -15.33 -17.33 13.40
C VAL A 274 -15.43 -18.82 13.06
#